data_7008f1ba7420446577d7b1d6a28965e3
#
_entry.id   7008f1ba7420446577d7b1d6a28965e3
#
_cell.length_a   1.000
_cell.length_b   1.000
_cell.length_c   1.000
_cell.angle_alpha   90.00
_cell.angle_beta   90.00
_cell.angle_gamma   90.00
#
_symmetry.space_group_name_H-M   'P 1'
#
loop_
_entity.id
_entity.type
_entity.pdbx_description
1 polymer ?
#
loop_
_entity_poly.entity_id
_entity_poly.type
_entity_poly.pdbx_seq_one_letter_code
_entity_poly.pdbx_strand_id
1 'polypeptide(L)'
;RSSAASDVYKRQVIDFIEKEVWPHKERFEKKDYKLTEDVMRKAGELGFLGIAVPEEYGGLGMGFVSTMLVCEYISGCTGSLSTAFGAHTGIGTMPIVLYGTEEQKKKYVPKLASGEHFGSYCLTEPTAGSDANSGKTKAVLSEDGKYYVITGQKMWISNAGFANILIVFARIEDDKNITGFIVPNDSKNGITLGEEENKLGIHSSSTRQVFFNNTKVPVENMLSERGNGFKIAMNSLNVGRIKLAAACLDAQKRVTRLGVQYANEREQFKTKIIDFEAIKEKLAQMATDRYVGESACYRASKDIEDRVNIRHESGNSFQDAELKGVEEYVIECSILKVAVSEDCQNAADEGIQIFGGMGFSADTPMESAWRDARIARIYEGTNEINRMLSVGMIIKKAMKGHLDLITPATEVSDELLGIPSFEVPDLSKLFSQEKIILKNLKKVFLMLAGAGIKKFGEKLEKHQQILMAVSDILIEIYMVE
;
A
#
# COMPACT_ATOMS: atom_id res chain seq x y z
N ARG A 1 9.63 -12.70 15.42
CA ARG A 1 11.11 -12.49 15.42
C ARG A 1 11.56 -12.57 13.98
N SER A 2 12.34 -11.59 13.52
CA SER A 2 12.99 -11.60 12.21
C SER A 2 13.91 -12.83 12.10
N SER A 3 13.99 -13.44 10.92
CA SER A 3 15.01 -14.46 10.66
C SER A 3 16.38 -13.79 10.53
N ALA A 4 17.48 -14.53 10.74
CA ALA A 4 18.83 -14.01 10.56
C ALA A 4 19.05 -13.41 9.15
N ALA A 5 18.42 -13.99 8.12
CA ALA A 5 18.42 -13.46 6.76
C ALA A 5 17.74 -12.08 6.67
N SER A 6 16.56 -11.92 7.29
CA SER A 6 15.85 -10.64 7.31
C SER A 6 16.66 -9.53 7.99
N ASP A 7 17.42 -9.85 9.05
CA ASP A 7 18.30 -8.89 9.73
C ASP A 7 19.49 -8.45 8.86
N VAL A 8 20.01 -9.34 8.01
CA VAL A 8 21.06 -8.99 7.04
C VAL A 8 20.50 -8.02 5.98
N TYR A 9 19.35 -8.33 5.39
CA TYR A 9 18.71 -7.44 4.41
C TYR A 9 18.35 -6.09 5.01
N LYS A 10 17.84 -6.06 6.23
CA LYS A 10 17.58 -4.80 6.96
C LYS A 10 18.81 -3.91 7.01
N ARG A 11 19.96 -4.45 7.41
CA ARG A 11 21.22 -3.67 7.47
C ARG A 11 21.65 -3.20 6.10
N GLN A 12 21.58 -4.07 5.09
CA GLN A 12 21.95 -3.72 3.71
C GLN A 12 21.08 -2.59 3.16
N VAL A 13 19.76 -2.61 3.40
CA VAL A 13 18.87 -1.54 2.94
C VAL A 13 19.15 -0.24 3.68
N ILE A 14 19.36 -0.27 4.99
CA ILE A 14 19.71 0.92 5.77
C ILE A 14 21.02 1.51 5.24
N ASP A 15 22.06 0.70 5.08
CA ASP A 15 23.34 1.14 4.54
C ASP A 15 23.23 1.73 3.14
N PHE A 16 22.41 1.12 2.29
CA PHE A 16 22.12 1.63 0.94
C PHE A 16 21.45 3.00 1.00
N ILE A 17 20.43 3.18 1.83
CA ILE A 17 19.73 4.45 1.97
C ILE A 17 20.64 5.55 2.51
N GLU A 18 21.45 5.25 3.52
CA GLU A 18 22.35 6.25 4.12
C GLU A 18 23.51 6.65 3.19
N LYS A 19 23.94 5.76 2.30
CA LYS A 19 25.04 6.03 1.37
C LYS A 19 24.59 6.59 0.02
N GLU A 20 23.52 6.04 -0.55
CA GLU A 20 23.13 6.31 -1.95
C GLU A 20 21.93 7.24 -2.08
N VAL A 21 21.15 7.46 -1.02
CA VAL A 21 19.90 8.23 -1.10
C VAL A 21 19.96 9.48 -0.22
N TRP A 22 20.24 9.32 1.06
CA TRP A 22 20.21 10.42 2.02
C TRP A 22 21.11 11.61 1.63
N PRO A 23 22.35 11.42 1.16
CA PRO A 23 23.22 12.54 0.75
C PRO A 23 22.70 13.32 -0.46
N HIS A 24 21.75 12.75 -1.20
CA HIS A 24 21.20 13.34 -2.42
C HIS A 24 19.75 13.81 -2.26
N LYS A 25 19.25 13.93 -1.03
CA LYS A 25 17.85 14.29 -0.75
C LYS A 25 17.39 15.56 -1.47
N GLU A 26 18.23 16.60 -1.49
CA GLU A 26 17.90 17.85 -2.20
C GLU A 26 17.71 17.67 -3.72
N ARG A 27 18.43 16.73 -4.35
CA ARG A 27 18.26 16.44 -5.77
C ARG A 27 16.91 15.80 -6.06
N PHE A 28 16.41 14.94 -5.15
CA PHE A 28 15.07 14.39 -5.25
C PHE A 28 14.00 15.49 -5.20
N GLU A 29 14.19 16.53 -4.39
CA GLU A 29 13.29 17.68 -4.36
C GLU A 29 13.33 18.55 -5.62
N LYS A 30 14.46 18.54 -6.33
CA LYS A 30 14.68 19.31 -7.57
C LYS A 30 14.25 18.57 -8.85
N LYS A 31 13.42 17.54 -8.76
CA LYS A 31 12.90 16.75 -9.89
C LYS A 31 13.99 16.03 -10.70
N ASP A 32 15.02 15.51 -10.03
CA ASP A 32 16.05 14.70 -10.67
C ASP A 32 15.56 13.26 -10.90
N TYR A 33 14.80 13.07 -11.97
CA TYR A 33 14.24 11.77 -12.35
C TYR A 33 15.32 10.75 -12.70
N LYS A 34 16.46 11.22 -13.26
CA LYS A 34 17.58 10.34 -13.58
C LYS A 34 18.23 9.76 -12.33
N LEU A 35 18.34 10.55 -11.27
CA LEU A 35 18.80 10.03 -9.97
C LEU A 35 17.91 8.91 -9.46
N THR A 36 16.59 9.08 -9.55
CA THR A 36 15.66 8.03 -9.13
C THR A 36 15.86 6.74 -9.92
N GLU A 37 16.00 6.83 -11.24
CA GLU A 37 16.31 5.67 -12.10
C GLU A 37 17.63 5.00 -11.71
N ASP A 38 18.70 5.78 -11.50
CA ASP A 38 20.04 5.26 -11.18
C ASP A 38 20.05 4.56 -9.80
N VAL A 39 19.37 5.14 -8.82
CA VAL A 39 19.21 4.53 -7.48
C VAL A 39 18.39 3.25 -7.56
N MET A 40 17.34 3.21 -8.39
CA MET A 40 16.55 2.01 -8.63
C MET A 40 17.38 0.89 -9.27
N ARG A 41 18.27 1.21 -10.23
CA ARG A 41 19.21 0.23 -10.82
C ARG A 41 20.15 -0.36 -9.77
N LYS A 42 20.75 0.47 -8.93
CA LYS A 42 21.58 0.01 -7.80
C LYS A 42 20.81 -0.87 -6.83
N ALA A 43 19.54 -0.54 -6.54
CA ALA A 43 18.68 -1.38 -5.72
C ALA A 43 18.45 -2.76 -6.37
N GLY A 44 18.35 -2.81 -7.70
CA GLY A 44 18.25 -4.06 -8.47
C GLY A 44 19.52 -4.89 -8.38
N GLU A 45 20.70 -4.29 -8.53
CA GLU A 45 22.02 -4.95 -8.39
C GLU A 45 22.19 -5.58 -7.00
N LEU A 46 21.60 -4.99 -5.97
CA LEU A 46 21.59 -5.52 -4.60
C LEU A 46 20.45 -6.55 -4.33
N GLY A 47 19.63 -6.86 -5.35
CA GLY A 47 18.54 -7.82 -5.27
C GLY A 47 17.25 -7.29 -4.63
N PHE A 48 17.19 -6.00 -4.21
CA PHE A 48 16.01 -5.46 -3.53
C PHE A 48 14.76 -5.42 -4.42
N LEU A 49 14.94 -5.27 -5.74
CA LEU A 49 13.81 -5.27 -6.68
C LEU A 49 13.22 -6.68 -6.89
N GLY A 50 14.01 -7.71 -6.70
CA GLY A 50 13.63 -9.12 -6.85
C GLY A 50 13.30 -9.84 -5.54
N ILE A 51 13.14 -9.12 -4.41
CA ILE A 51 13.04 -9.76 -3.08
C ILE A 51 11.90 -10.77 -2.97
N ALA A 52 10.73 -10.47 -3.52
CA ALA A 52 9.54 -11.35 -3.50
C ALA A 52 9.43 -12.23 -4.77
N VAL A 53 10.32 -12.06 -5.73
CA VAL A 53 10.31 -12.83 -6.98
C VAL A 53 10.93 -14.20 -6.71
N PRO A 54 10.34 -15.32 -7.19
CA PRO A 54 10.93 -16.64 -7.05
C PRO A 54 12.34 -16.73 -7.64
N GLU A 55 13.19 -17.55 -7.03
CA GLU A 55 14.58 -17.73 -7.44
C GLU A 55 14.71 -18.23 -8.90
N GLU A 56 13.78 -19.05 -9.36
CA GLU A 56 13.73 -19.58 -10.74
C GLU A 56 13.59 -18.48 -11.81
N TYR A 57 13.12 -17.27 -11.41
CA TYR A 57 13.02 -16.09 -12.27
C TYR A 57 14.04 -15.01 -11.89
N GLY A 58 15.09 -15.38 -11.17
CA GLY A 58 16.19 -14.48 -10.83
C GLY A 58 15.95 -13.56 -9.63
N GLY A 59 14.92 -13.86 -8.84
CA GLY A 59 14.65 -13.16 -7.57
C GLY A 59 15.32 -13.81 -6.37
N LEU A 60 14.96 -13.36 -5.17
CA LEU A 60 15.48 -13.88 -3.89
C LEU A 60 14.51 -14.84 -3.18
N GLY A 61 13.28 -14.99 -3.66
CA GLY A 61 12.28 -15.89 -3.08
C GLY A 61 11.98 -15.64 -1.61
N MET A 62 12.16 -14.39 -1.12
CA MET A 62 11.99 -14.08 0.29
C MET A 62 10.52 -13.97 0.65
N GLY A 63 10.18 -14.37 1.87
CA GLY A 63 8.83 -14.31 2.40
C GLY A 63 8.27 -12.90 2.57
N PHE A 64 7.01 -12.85 2.93
CA PHE A 64 6.23 -11.62 2.99
C PHE A 64 6.77 -10.64 4.05
N VAL A 65 7.18 -11.14 5.22
CA VAL A 65 7.80 -10.33 6.29
C VAL A 65 9.07 -9.64 5.82
N SER A 66 9.96 -10.36 5.12
CA SER A 66 11.21 -9.79 4.57
C SER A 66 10.93 -8.74 3.51
N THR A 67 9.91 -8.97 2.67
CA THR A 67 9.46 -8.01 1.66
C THR A 67 8.97 -6.70 2.31
N MET A 68 8.17 -6.80 3.38
CA MET A 68 7.70 -5.61 4.11
C MET A 68 8.85 -4.86 4.77
N LEU A 69 9.83 -5.57 5.30
CA LEU A 69 11.00 -4.97 5.91
C LEU A 69 11.83 -4.15 4.90
N VAL A 70 12.05 -4.68 3.70
CA VAL A 70 12.71 -3.90 2.64
C VAL A 70 11.87 -2.70 2.21
N CYS A 71 10.55 -2.86 2.07
CA CYS A 71 9.63 -1.75 1.78
C CYS A 71 9.70 -0.63 2.82
N GLU A 72 9.73 -0.97 4.12
CA GLU A 72 9.84 -0.01 5.20
C GLU A 72 11.08 0.86 5.04
N TYR A 73 12.27 0.23 5.02
CA TYR A 73 13.52 0.98 5.09
C TYR A 73 13.91 1.67 3.79
N ILE A 74 13.55 1.12 2.62
CA ILE A 74 13.83 1.78 1.33
C ILE A 74 12.98 3.04 1.15
N SER A 75 11.85 3.11 1.82
CA SER A 75 10.86 4.18 1.67
C SER A 75 11.07 5.37 2.60
N GLY A 76 11.83 5.23 3.68
CA GLY A 76 11.84 6.21 4.77
C GLY A 76 12.56 7.51 4.49
N CYS A 77 13.39 7.58 3.45
CA CYS A 77 14.20 8.77 3.16
C CYS A 77 13.48 9.79 2.29
N THR A 78 12.81 9.35 1.23
CA THR A 78 12.08 10.20 0.29
C THR A 78 10.92 9.44 -0.34
N GLY A 79 9.77 10.07 -0.43
CA GLY A 79 8.59 9.53 -1.09
C GLY A 79 8.78 9.28 -2.59
N SER A 80 9.74 9.98 -3.22
CA SER A 80 10.07 9.77 -4.63
C SER A 80 10.60 8.36 -4.89
N LEU A 81 11.59 7.91 -4.11
CA LEU A 81 12.12 6.55 -4.21
C LEU A 81 11.10 5.51 -3.76
N SER A 82 10.40 5.78 -2.64
CA SER A 82 9.33 4.93 -2.13
C SER A 82 8.29 4.61 -3.21
N THR A 83 7.82 5.64 -3.91
CA THR A 83 6.81 5.48 -4.97
C THR A 83 7.38 4.72 -6.17
N ALA A 84 8.59 5.04 -6.61
CA ALA A 84 9.23 4.35 -7.74
C ALA A 84 9.45 2.85 -7.44
N PHE A 85 9.93 2.54 -6.25
CA PHE A 85 10.16 1.18 -5.77
C PHE A 85 8.85 0.40 -5.63
N GLY A 86 7.85 0.98 -4.97
CA GLY A 86 6.54 0.36 -4.76
C GLY A 86 5.80 0.09 -6.06
N ALA A 87 5.81 1.06 -6.99
CA ALA A 87 5.20 0.91 -8.31
C ALA A 87 5.86 -0.21 -9.11
N HIS A 88 7.19 -0.30 -9.09
CA HIS A 88 7.92 -1.35 -9.79
C HIS A 88 7.73 -2.73 -9.15
N THR A 89 8.07 -2.88 -7.87
CA THR A 89 8.09 -4.19 -7.18
C THR A 89 6.71 -4.71 -6.83
N GLY A 90 5.72 -3.84 -6.65
CA GLY A 90 4.35 -4.22 -6.28
C GLY A 90 3.47 -4.44 -7.49
N ILE A 91 3.20 -3.39 -8.22
CA ILE A 91 2.17 -3.39 -9.27
C ILE A 91 2.73 -3.48 -10.69
N GLY A 92 4.02 -3.23 -10.90
CA GLY A 92 4.69 -3.39 -12.20
C GLY A 92 5.23 -4.80 -12.47
N THR A 93 5.66 -5.51 -11.43
CA THR A 93 6.30 -6.85 -11.53
C THR A 93 5.38 -7.98 -11.09
N MET A 94 4.76 -7.86 -9.91
CA MET A 94 3.96 -8.94 -9.33
C MET A 94 2.76 -9.40 -10.17
N PRO A 95 2.07 -8.55 -10.95
CA PRO A 95 1.03 -9.05 -11.85
C PRO A 95 1.54 -10.11 -12.82
N ILE A 96 2.77 -9.98 -13.35
CA ILE A 96 3.35 -11.00 -14.24
C ILE A 96 3.71 -12.27 -13.44
N VAL A 97 4.29 -12.11 -12.25
CA VAL A 97 4.64 -13.25 -11.38
C VAL A 97 3.40 -14.06 -10.99
N LEU A 98 2.29 -13.38 -10.65
CA LEU A 98 1.10 -13.99 -10.09
C LEU A 98 0.08 -14.44 -11.14
N TYR A 99 0.11 -13.90 -12.36
CA TYR A 99 -0.91 -14.17 -13.38
C TYR A 99 -0.34 -14.53 -14.74
N GLY A 100 0.96 -14.37 -14.94
CA GLY A 100 1.63 -14.69 -16.19
C GLY A 100 1.74 -16.19 -16.45
N THR A 101 1.80 -16.54 -17.74
CA THR A 101 2.21 -17.88 -18.16
C THR A 101 3.70 -18.09 -17.88
N GLU A 102 4.17 -19.33 -17.94
CA GLU A 102 5.60 -19.63 -17.74
C GLU A 102 6.50 -18.92 -18.77
N GLU A 103 6.02 -18.80 -20.01
CA GLU A 103 6.72 -18.08 -21.07
C GLU A 103 6.80 -16.58 -20.77
N GLN A 104 5.70 -15.98 -20.32
CA GLN A 104 5.66 -14.56 -19.92
C GLN A 104 6.59 -14.30 -18.74
N LYS A 105 6.57 -15.14 -17.70
CA LYS A 105 7.44 -15.01 -16.54
C LYS A 105 8.92 -15.09 -16.94
N LYS A 106 9.32 -16.14 -17.67
CA LYS A 106 10.71 -16.32 -18.14
C LYS A 106 11.18 -15.17 -19.03
N LYS A 107 10.28 -14.57 -19.81
CA LYS A 107 10.60 -13.48 -20.73
C LYS A 107 10.80 -12.14 -20.02
N TYR A 108 9.96 -11.83 -19.03
CA TYR A 108 9.90 -10.48 -18.47
C TYR A 108 10.44 -10.35 -17.05
N VAL A 109 10.21 -11.37 -16.18
CA VAL A 109 10.48 -11.23 -14.75
C VAL A 109 11.98 -11.10 -14.43
N PRO A 110 12.92 -11.89 -15.04
CA PRO A 110 14.34 -11.77 -14.69
C PRO A 110 14.91 -10.36 -14.86
N LYS A 111 14.52 -9.67 -15.91
CA LYS A 111 14.95 -8.30 -16.17
C LYS A 111 14.33 -7.28 -15.24
N LEU A 112 13.11 -7.51 -14.79
CA LEU A 112 12.44 -6.70 -13.79
C LEU A 112 13.05 -6.93 -12.40
N ALA A 113 13.36 -8.15 -12.04
CA ALA A 113 13.98 -8.50 -10.76
C ALA A 113 15.40 -7.92 -10.61
N SER A 114 16.17 -7.91 -11.69
CA SER A 114 17.55 -7.36 -11.71
C SER A 114 17.62 -5.84 -11.82
N GLY A 115 16.53 -5.14 -12.18
CA GLY A 115 16.55 -3.72 -12.48
C GLY A 115 17.13 -3.37 -13.87
N GLU A 116 17.34 -4.36 -14.75
CA GLU A 116 17.63 -4.11 -16.16
C GLU A 116 16.44 -3.44 -16.84
N HIS A 117 15.22 -3.91 -16.52
CA HIS A 117 13.97 -3.31 -16.92
C HIS A 117 13.17 -2.81 -15.72
N PHE A 118 12.36 -1.78 -15.95
CA PHE A 118 11.41 -1.28 -14.96
C PHE A 118 9.97 -1.46 -15.42
N GLY A 119 9.09 -1.73 -14.43
CA GLY A 119 7.66 -1.89 -14.65
C GLY A 119 6.86 -0.66 -14.22
N SER A 120 5.76 -0.43 -14.94
CA SER A 120 4.71 0.54 -14.64
C SER A 120 3.35 -0.10 -14.66
N TYR A 121 2.37 0.56 -14.05
CA TYR A 121 1.01 0.07 -13.91
C TYR A 121 0.00 1.07 -14.47
N CYS A 122 -0.57 0.74 -15.62
CA CYS A 122 -1.44 1.60 -16.41
C CYS A 122 -2.92 1.24 -16.20
N LEU A 123 -3.46 1.55 -15.01
CA LEU A 123 -4.87 1.34 -14.66
C LEU A 123 -5.67 2.64 -14.78
N THR A 124 -5.27 3.67 -14.06
CA THR A 124 -6.01 4.93 -13.90
C THR A 124 -6.18 5.68 -15.23
N GLU A 125 -7.37 6.20 -15.46
CA GLU A 125 -7.72 7.04 -16.61
C GLU A 125 -8.31 8.37 -16.15
N PRO A 126 -8.39 9.41 -17.00
CA PRO A 126 -8.96 10.70 -16.62
C PRO A 126 -10.38 10.64 -16.03
N THR A 127 -11.16 9.63 -16.41
CA THR A 127 -12.54 9.43 -15.94
C THR A 127 -12.72 8.20 -15.05
N ALA A 128 -11.66 7.45 -14.75
CA ALA A 128 -11.71 6.19 -14.00
C ALA A 128 -10.54 6.12 -12.99
N GLY A 129 -10.76 6.65 -11.79
CA GLY A 129 -9.86 6.55 -10.64
C GLY A 129 -10.33 5.46 -9.69
N SER A 130 -11.16 5.81 -8.69
CA SER A 130 -11.71 4.85 -7.73
C SER A 130 -12.62 3.80 -8.38
N ASP A 131 -13.36 4.17 -9.42
CA ASP A 131 -14.11 3.23 -10.27
C ASP A 131 -13.23 2.69 -11.41
N ALA A 132 -12.25 1.87 -11.03
CA ALA A 132 -11.22 1.38 -11.95
C ALA A 132 -11.76 0.52 -13.09
N ASN A 133 -12.90 -0.17 -12.89
CA ASN A 133 -13.52 -0.99 -13.95
C ASN A 133 -14.27 -0.17 -15.00
N SER A 134 -14.46 1.14 -14.80
CA SER A 134 -15.12 2.03 -15.77
C SER A 134 -14.17 2.62 -16.84
N GLY A 135 -12.90 2.20 -16.87
CA GLY A 135 -11.90 2.63 -17.84
C GLY A 135 -12.38 2.47 -19.29
N LYS A 136 -12.02 3.44 -20.14
CA LYS A 136 -12.44 3.57 -21.54
C LYS A 136 -11.38 3.16 -22.56
N THR A 137 -10.14 2.90 -22.12
CA THR A 137 -9.09 2.36 -23.00
C THR A 137 -9.58 1.05 -23.61
N LYS A 138 -9.57 0.95 -24.93
CA LYS A 138 -10.09 -0.19 -25.71
C LYS A 138 -8.97 -1.03 -26.28
N ALA A 139 -9.24 -2.32 -26.41
CA ALA A 139 -8.42 -3.28 -27.13
C ALA A 139 -9.33 -3.98 -28.17
N VAL A 140 -8.90 -4.04 -29.42
CA VAL A 140 -9.61 -4.70 -30.50
C VAL A 140 -8.71 -5.76 -31.09
N LEU A 141 -9.23 -6.98 -31.29
CA LEU A 141 -8.47 -8.05 -31.93
C LEU A 141 -8.25 -7.70 -33.41
N SER A 142 -7.01 -7.83 -33.89
CA SER A 142 -6.69 -7.62 -35.32
C SER A 142 -7.37 -8.67 -36.21
N GLU A 143 -7.58 -8.36 -37.49
CA GLU A 143 -8.25 -9.25 -38.47
C GLU A 143 -7.51 -10.60 -38.61
N ASP A 144 -6.18 -10.61 -38.49
CA ASP A 144 -5.35 -11.83 -38.55
C ASP A 144 -5.29 -12.59 -37.23
N GLY A 145 -5.94 -12.08 -36.17
CA GLY A 145 -5.99 -12.71 -34.83
C GLY A 145 -4.68 -12.72 -34.06
N LYS A 146 -3.64 -12.01 -34.51
CA LYS A 146 -2.30 -12.06 -33.89
C LYS A 146 -2.03 -10.99 -32.86
N TYR A 147 -2.79 -9.89 -32.88
CA TYR A 147 -2.56 -8.73 -32.05
C TYR A 147 -3.85 -8.19 -31.46
N TYR A 148 -3.78 -7.65 -30.26
CA TYR A 148 -4.73 -6.66 -29.78
C TYR A 148 -4.23 -5.26 -30.13
N VAL A 149 -5.09 -4.43 -30.70
CA VAL A 149 -4.82 -3.03 -31.00
C VAL A 149 -5.39 -2.19 -29.88
N ILE A 150 -4.52 -1.58 -29.07
CA ILE A 150 -4.92 -0.78 -27.91
C ILE A 150 -4.95 0.69 -28.29
N THR A 151 -6.07 1.36 -27.95
CA THR A 151 -6.27 2.80 -28.12
C THR A 151 -6.88 3.39 -26.85
N GLY A 152 -6.27 4.45 -26.33
CA GLY A 152 -6.74 5.12 -25.11
C GLY A 152 -5.67 5.93 -24.41
N GLN A 153 -6.00 6.37 -23.20
CA GLN A 153 -5.15 7.22 -22.39
C GLN A 153 -5.14 6.75 -20.94
N LYS A 154 -3.95 6.75 -20.35
CA LYS A 154 -3.75 6.53 -18.92
C LYS A 154 -3.12 7.76 -18.28
N MET A 155 -3.40 8.00 -17.00
CA MET A 155 -2.85 9.14 -16.27
C MET A 155 -2.33 8.74 -14.89
N TRP A 156 -1.47 9.59 -14.34
CA TRP A 156 -0.81 9.38 -13.04
C TRP A 156 0.06 8.11 -13.01
N ILE A 157 0.72 7.78 -14.15
CA ILE A 157 1.46 6.53 -14.28
C ILE A 157 2.88 6.70 -13.73
N SER A 158 3.10 6.13 -12.55
CA SER A 158 4.41 6.10 -11.90
C SER A 158 5.42 5.30 -12.73
N ASN A 159 6.66 5.76 -12.76
CA ASN A 159 7.78 5.20 -13.53
C ASN A 159 7.64 5.29 -15.06
N ALA A 160 6.55 5.85 -15.60
CA ALA A 160 6.32 5.86 -17.05
C ALA A 160 7.46 6.48 -17.85
N GLY A 161 8.20 7.44 -17.27
CA GLY A 161 9.33 8.12 -17.94
C GLY A 161 10.55 7.22 -18.20
N PHE A 162 10.69 6.11 -17.45
CA PHE A 162 11.82 5.18 -17.62
C PHE A 162 11.40 3.70 -17.64
N ALA A 163 10.11 3.37 -17.48
CA ALA A 163 9.62 2.00 -17.51
C ALA A 163 9.77 1.38 -18.91
N ASN A 164 10.25 0.14 -18.93
CA ASN A 164 10.36 -0.67 -20.15
C ASN A 164 9.11 -1.52 -20.40
N ILE A 165 8.40 -1.89 -19.33
CA ILE A 165 7.22 -2.74 -19.36
C ILE A 165 6.05 -2.03 -18.69
N LEU A 166 4.92 -1.99 -19.37
CA LEU A 166 3.66 -1.42 -18.89
C LEU A 166 2.65 -2.55 -18.67
N ILE A 167 2.10 -2.65 -17.47
CA ILE A 167 0.93 -3.50 -17.21
C ILE A 167 -0.30 -2.67 -17.53
N VAL A 168 -0.92 -2.92 -18.66
CA VAL A 168 -2.02 -2.09 -19.21
C VAL A 168 -3.34 -2.79 -19.04
N PHE A 169 -4.34 -2.06 -18.55
CA PHE A 169 -5.71 -2.53 -18.47
C PHE A 169 -6.56 -1.86 -19.53
N ALA A 170 -7.18 -2.67 -20.38
CA ALA A 170 -8.04 -2.20 -21.46
C ALA A 170 -9.28 -3.08 -21.58
N ARG A 171 -10.34 -2.53 -22.12
CA ARG A 171 -11.59 -3.25 -22.38
C ARG A 171 -11.52 -3.86 -23.78
N ILE A 172 -11.65 -5.18 -23.86
CA ILE A 172 -11.75 -5.83 -25.17
C ILE A 172 -13.18 -5.61 -25.69
N GLU A 173 -13.29 -4.93 -26.82
CA GLU A 173 -14.58 -4.62 -27.45
C GLU A 173 -15.58 -3.99 -26.45
N ASP A 174 -16.71 -4.65 -26.19
CA ASP A 174 -17.77 -4.23 -25.28
C ASP A 174 -17.87 -5.12 -24.03
N ASP A 175 -16.77 -5.79 -23.64
CA ASP A 175 -16.73 -6.63 -22.45
C ASP A 175 -17.14 -5.85 -21.20
N LYS A 176 -17.81 -6.52 -20.26
CA LYS A 176 -18.20 -5.94 -18.99
C LYS A 176 -16.98 -5.52 -18.14
N ASN A 177 -15.93 -6.32 -18.19
CA ASN A 177 -14.72 -6.12 -17.38
C ASN A 177 -13.51 -5.79 -18.26
N ILE A 178 -12.55 -5.09 -17.66
CA ILE A 178 -11.24 -4.85 -18.26
C ILE A 178 -10.39 -6.12 -18.30
N THR A 179 -9.43 -6.17 -19.22
CA THR A 179 -8.42 -7.23 -19.40
C THR A 179 -7.04 -6.64 -19.19
N GLY A 180 -6.11 -7.41 -18.60
CA GLY A 180 -4.72 -7.04 -18.40
C GLY A 180 -3.83 -7.43 -19.59
N PHE A 181 -2.82 -6.60 -19.89
CA PHE A 181 -1.85 -6.83 -20.97
C PHE A 181 -0.44 -6.46 -20.49
N ILE A 182 0.55 -7.24 -20.93
CA ILE A 182 1.97 -6.90 -20.79
C ILE A 182 2.40 -6.17 -22.05
N VAL A 183 2.70 -4.89 -21.94
CA VAL A 183 2.98 -4.02 -23.09
C VAL A 183 4.41 -3.47 -22.97
N PRO A 184 5.34 -3.85 -23.87
CA PRO A 184 6.63 -3.17 -23.98
C PRO A 184 6.43 -1.69 -24.31
N ASN A 185 7.13 -0.81 -23.59
CA ASN A 185 7.05 0.64 -23.79
C ASN A 185 7.92 1.03 -25.00
N ASP A 186 7.35 0.99 -26.17
CA ASP A 186 8.00 1.32 -27.44
C ASP A 186 7.26 2.45 -28.17
N SER A 187 7.91 3.59 -28.29
CA SER A 187 7.38 4.76 -29.02
C SER A 187 7.09 4.48 -30.51
N LYS A 188 7.82 3.54 -31.11
CA LYS A 188 7.60 3.13 -32.51
C LYS A 188 6.32 2.33 -32.68
N ASN A 189 5.77 1.80 -31.58
CA ASN A 189 4.51 1.06 -31.55
C ASN A 189 3.32 1.94 -31.11
N GLY A 190 3.37 3.26 -31.36
CA GLY A 190 2.27 4.18 -31.10
C GLY A 190 2.07 4.56 -29.63
N ILE A 191 3.05 4.32 -28.75
CA ILE A 191 3.01 4.76 -27.36
C ILE A 191 3.67 6.14 -27.28
N THR A 192 2.96 7.11 -26.71
CA THR A 192 3.52 8.44 -26.41
C THR A 192 3.31 8.80 -24.95
N LEU A 193 4.29 9.50 -24.36
CA LEU A 193 4.25 9.93 -22.97
C LEU A 193 3.98 11.43 -22.90
N GLY A 194 3.14 11.84 -21.98
CA GLY A 194 2.99 13.25 -21.61
C GLY A 194 4.20 13.78 -20.85
N GLU A 195 4.15 15.05 -20.51
CA GLU A 195 5.16 15.68 -19.65
C GLU A 195 5.10 15.10 -18.23
N GLU A 196 6.14 15.36 -17.44
CA GLU A 196 6.14 15.01 -16.02
C GLU A 196 5.10 15.85 -15.26
N GLU A 197 4.28 15.17 -14.47
CA GLU A 197 3.22 15.82 -13.70
C GLU A 197 3.81 16.73 -12.61
N ASN A 198 3.22 17.92 -12.46
CA ASN A 198 3.61 18.85 -11.40
C ASN A 198 2.84 18.51 -10.10
N LYS A 199 3.50 17.84 -9.18
CA LYS A 199 2.91 17.26 -7.97
C LYS A 199 3.22 18.08 -6.73
N LEU A 200 2.39 17.94 -5.68
CA LEU A 200 2.61 18.53 -4.36
C LEU A 200 3.89 18.01 -3.70
N GLY A 201 4.15 16.72 -3.77
CA GLY A 201 5.32 16.03 -3.22
C GLY A 201 5.80 14.93 -4.18
N ILE A 202 6.66 14.06 -3.70
CA ILE A 202 7.27 12.96 -4.48
C ILE A 202 7.83 13.46 -5.81
N HIS A 203 8.57 14.56 -5.76
CA HIS A 203 8.92 15.37 -6.93
C HIS A 203 9.72 14.61 -7.98
N SER A 204 10.68 13.78 -7.59
CA SER A 204 11.51 12.99 -8.50
C SER A 204 10.96 11.58 -8.81
N SER A 205 9.75 11.24 -8.35
CA SER A 205 9.04 10.08 -8.88
C SER A 205 8.46 10.45 -10.26
N SER A 206 9.01 9.87 -11.33
CA SER A 206 8.45 10.07 -12.66
C SER A 206 6.99 9.66 -12.69
N THR A 207 6.13 10.56 -13.10
CA THR A 207 4.69 10.34 -13.17
C THR A 207 4.16 11.04 -14.41
N ARG A 208 3.65 10.27 -15.39
CA ARG A 208 3.23 10.82 -16.69
C ARG A 208 1.89 10.28 -17.12
N GLN A 209 1.29 10.93 -18.09
CA GLN A 209 0.23 10.38 -18.91
C GLN A 209 0.84 9.44 -19.96
N VAL A 210 0.11 8.38 -20.30
CA VAL A 210 0.51 7.42 -21.33
C VAL A 210 -0.62 7.32 -22.35
N PHE A 211 -0.30 7.56 -23.62
CA PHE A 211 -1.25 7.50 -24.73
C PHE A 211 -0.92 6.30 -25.59
N PHE A 212 -1.95 5.53 -25.91
CA PHE A 212 -1.89 4.38 -26.80
C PHE A 212 -2.62 4.75 -28.11
N ASN A 213 -1.87 4.82 -29.20
CA ASN A 213 -2.37 5.22 -30.53
C ASN A 213 -2.28 4.01 -31.47
N ASN A 214 -3.30 3.16 -31.44
CA ASN A 214 -3.32 1.90 -32.19
C ASN A 214 -2.10 1.01 -31.86
N THR A 215 -1.76 0.93 -30.60
CA THR A 215 -0.62 0.14 -30.10
C THR A 215 -0.89 -1.35 -30.28
N LYS A 216 -0.05 -2.03 -31.05
CA LYS A 216 -0.16 -3.47 -31.31
C LYS A 216 0.46 -4.27 -30.20
N VAL A 217 -0.31 -5.13 -29.57
CA VAL A 217 0.11 -6.02 -28.48
C VAL A 217 -0.13 -7.46 -28.90
N PRO A 218 0.90 -8.31 -28.99
CA PRO A 218 0.72 -9.71 -29.36
C PRO A 218 -0.30 -10.40 -28.45
N VAL A 219 -1.11 -11.30 -29.00
CA VAL A 219 -2.16 -12.00 -28.21
C VAL A 219 -1.59 -12.78 -27.04
N GLU A 220 -0.38 -13.30 -27.17
CA GLU A 220 0.36 -13.99 -26.11
C GLU A 220 0.81 -13.08 -24.95
N ASN A 221 0.70 -11.77 -25.11
CA ASN A 221 0.96 -10.77 -24.05
C ASN A 221 -0.31 -10.40 -23.26
N MET A 222 -1.47 -11.02 -23.56
CA MET A 222 -2.62 -10.92 -22.66
C MET A 222 -2.28 -11.58 -21.33
N LEU A 223 -2.48 -10.85 -20.23
CA LEU A 223 -2.15 -11.31 -18.89
C LEU A 223 -3.37 -12.03 -18.29
N SER A 224 -3.23 -13.32 -18.01
CA SER A 224 -4.34 -14.18 -17.56
C SER A 224 -5.44 -14.31 -18.65
N GLU A 225 -6.70 -14.39 -18.26
CA GLU A 225 -7.84 -14.58 -19.14
C GLU A 225 -8.54 -13.25 -19.52
N ARG A 226 -9.24 -13.25 -20.66
CA ARG A 226 -10.10 -12.14 -21.09
C ARG A 226 -11.12 -11.81 -20.00
N GLY A 227 -11.26 -10.52 -19.67
CA GLY A 227 -12.18 -10.02 -18.64
C GLY A 227 -11.67 -10.18 -17.20
N ASN A 228 -10.48 -10.73 -16.98
CA ASN A 228 -9.93 -10.97 -15.65
C ASN A 228 -9.11 -9.77 -15.08
N GLY A 229 -9.00 -8.68 -15.86
CA GLY A 229 -8.17 -7.54 -15.49
C GLY A 229 -8.59 -6.86 -14.20
N PHE A 230 -9.88 -6.77 -13.88
CA PHE A 230 -10.34 -6.19 -12.62
C PHE A 230 -9.91 -7.02 -11.40
N LYS A 231 -9.95 -8.36 -11.51
CA LYS A 231 -9.46 -9.26 -10.46
C LYS A 231 -7.95 -9.11 -10.25
N ILE A 232 -7.17 -9.04 -11.35
CA ILE A 232 -5.73 -8.78 -11.30
C ILE A 232 -5.47 -7.44 -10.59
N ALA A 233 -6.20 -6.39 -10.99
CA ALA A 233 -6.05 -5.06 -10.42
C ALA A 233 -6.32 -5.06 -8.91
N MET A 234 -7.40 -5.65 -8.45
CA MET A 234 -7.78 -5.66 -7.04
C MET A 234 -6.81 -6.46 -6.18
N ASN A 235 -6.35 -7.62 -6.64
CA ASN A 235 -5.38 -8.42 -5.89
C ASN A 235 -4.01 -7.74 -5.80
N SER A 236 -3.55 -7.10 -6.88
CA SER A 236 -2.32 -6.30 -6.85
C SER A 236 -2.43 -5.13 -5.85
N LEU A 237 -3.60 -4.47 -5.79
CA LEU A 237 -3.85 -3.39 -4.83
C LEU A 237 -3.89 -3.88 -3.37
N ASN A 238 -4.32 -5.10 -3.09
CA ASN A 238 -4.29 -5.63 -1.72
C ASN A 238 -2.86 -5.75 -1.20
N VAL A 239 -1.94 -6.29 -2.01
CA VAL A 239 -0.51 -6.31 -1.68
C VAL A 239 0.05 -4.88 -1.61
N GLY A 240 -0.33 -4.01 -2.53
CA GLY A 240 0.07 -2.60 -2.53
C GLY A 240 -0.31 -1.86 -1.25
N ARG A 241 -1.49 -2.13 -0.69
CA ARG A 241 -1.97 -1.49 0.56
C ARG A 241 -1.08 -1.78 1.76
N ILE A 242 -0.76 -3.05 2.01
CA ILE A 242 0.11 -3.40 3.15
C ILE A 242 1.57 -2.96 2.90
N LYS A 243 2.06 -3.00 1.66
CA LYS A 243 3.36 -2.42 1.29
C LYS A 243 3.40 -0.92 1.55
N LEU A 244 2.31 -0.21 1.25
CA LEU A 244 2.19 1.22 1.53
C LEU A 244 2.21 1.52 3.03
N ALA A 245 1.49 0.72 3.83
CA ALA A 245 1.55 0.84 5.28
C ALA A 245 2.98 0.65 5.79
N ALA A 246 3.67 -0.41 5.37
CA ALA A 246 5.08 -0.63 5.72
C ALA A 246 5.99 0.52 5.28
N ALA A 247 5.79 1.05 4.06
CA ALA A 247 6.55 2.18 3.53
C ALA A 247 6.42 3.47 4.36
N CYS A 248 5.32 3.66 5.06
CA CYS A 248 5.09 4.81 5.94
C CYS A 248 5.83 4.71 7.29
N LEU A 249 6.26 3.53 7.73
CA LEU A 249 6.82 3.31 9.07
C LEU A 249 8.19 3.99 9.29
N ASP A 250 9.15 3.83 8.36
CA ASP A 250 10.47 4.45 8.53
C ASP A 250 10.40 5.98 8.31
N ALA A 251 9.47 6.48 7.50
CA ALA A 251 9.21 7.90 7.38
C ALA A 251 8.75 8.51 8.72
N GLN A 252 7.80 7.88 9.42
CA GLN A 252 7.39 8.28 10.77
C GLN A 252 8.56 8.24 11.75
N LYS A 253 9.37 7.18 11.72
CA LYS A 253 10.54 7.02 12.57
C LYS A 253 11.57 8.12 12.36
N ARG A 254 11.85 8.48 11.10
CA ARG A 254 12.80 9.55 10.77
C ARG A 254 12.30 10.91 11.24
N VAL A 255 11.05 11.24 10.98
CA VAL A 255 10.43 12.50 11.43
C VAL A 255 10.43 12.59 12.94
N THR A 256 10.01 11.52 13.65
CA THR A 256 10.02 11.49 15.11
C THR A 256 11.43 11.66 15.67
N ARG A 257 12.43 10.95 15.14
CA ARG A 257 13.83 11.07 15.55
C ARG A 257 14.36 12.50 15.39
N LEU A 258 14.12 13.11 14.24
CA LEU A 258 14.52 14.48 13.96
C LEU A 258 13.80 15.47 14.88
N GLY A 259 12.51 15.25 15.15
CA GLY A 259 11.73 16.03 16.11
C GLY A 259 12.32 15.97 17.53
N VAL A 260 12.67 14.77 17.99
CA VAL A 260 13.33 14.57 19.29
C VAL A 260 14.69 15.27 19.33
N GLN A 261 15.50 15.11 18.28
CA GLN A 261 16.82 15.76 18.20
C GLN A 261 16.68 17.29 18.28
N TYR A 262 15.85 17.86 17.42
CA TYR A 262 15.62 19.31 17.38
C TYR A 262 15.08 19.84 18.72
N ALA A 263 14.14 19.13 19.34
CA ALA A 263 13.58 19.54 20.63
C ALA A 263 14.59 19.49 21.78
N ASN A 264 15.62 18.64 21.71
CA ASN A 264 16.72 18.61 22.65
C ASN A 264 17.77 19.72 22.45
N GLU A 265 17.86 20.27 21.24
CA GLU A 265 18.83 21.30 20.89
C GLU A 265 18.24 22.71 21.01
N ARG A 266 16.96 22.87 20.64
CA ARG A 266 16.28 24.17 20.59
C ARG A 266 15.89 24.68 21.98
N GLU A 267 16.30 25.90 22.31
CA GLU A 267 15.90 26.58 23.54
C GLU A 267 14.95 27.76 23.26
N GLN A 268 13.89 27.86 24.05
CA GLN A 268 12.99 29.02 24.14
C GLN A 268 12.60 29.23 25.59
N PHE A 269 12.39 30.45 26.00
CA PHE A 269 12.09 30.82 27.40
C PHE A 269 13.14 30.28 28.40
N LYS A 270 14.43 30.21 27.99
CA LYS A 270 15.55 29.67 28.74
C LYS A 270 15.41 28.20 29.10
N THR A 271 14.67 27.44 28.33
CA THR A 271 14.36 26.04 28.54
C THR A 271 14.43 25.31 27.20
N LYS A 272 14.95 24.10 27.16
CA LYS A 272 14.88 23.25 25.97
C LYS A 272 13.42 22.94 25.67
N ILE A 273 13.02 22.99 24.39
CA ILE A 273 11.62 22.78 24.07
C ILE A 273 11.13 21.36 24.38
N ILE A 274 12.03 20.38 24.44
CA ILE A 274 11.71 19.00 24.87
C ILE A 274 11.13 18.95 26.30
N ASP A 275 11.41 19.93 27.15
CA ASP A 275 10.96 19.95 28.55
C ASP A 275 9.52 20.47 28.69
N PHE A 276 8.95 21.09 27.66
CA PHE A 276 7.54 21.50 27.66
C PHE A 276 6.62 20.31 27.48
N GLU A 277 5.57 20.22 28.30
CA GLU A 277 4.60 19.12 28.28
C GLU A 277 3.92 18.97 26.90
N ALA A 278 3.55 20.09 26.25
CA ALA A 278 2.96 20.06 24.93
C ALA A 278 3.87 19.41 23.84
N ILE A 279 5.18 19.58 23.96
CA ILE A 279 6.14 18.92 23.04
C ILE A 279 6.32 17.44 23.40
N LYS A 280 6.37 17.12 24.70
CA LYS A 280 6.44 15.73 25.18
C LYS A 280 5.23 14.93 24.71
N GLU A 281 4.03 15.50 24.84
CA GLU A 281 2.79 14.85 24.40
C GLU A 281 2.83 14.53 22.89
N LYS A 282 3.20 15.50 22.04
CA LYS A 282 3.36 15.27 20.59
C LYS A 282 4.34 14.17 20.27
N LEU A 283 5.53 14.21 20.82
CA LEU A 283 6.57 13.20 20.59
C LEU A 283 6.17 11.82 21.12
N ALA A 284 5.48 11.76 22.25
CA ALA A 284 4.96 10.51 22.81
C ALA A 284 3.89 9.90 21.89
N GLN A 285 2.95 10.72 21.38
CA GLN A 285 1.94 10.27 20.44
C GLN A 285 2.58 9.73 19.15
N MET A 286 3.48 10.50 18.51
CA MET A 286 4.21 10.07 17.33
C MET A 286 4.95 8.73 17.53
N ALA A 287 5.56 8.52 18.70
CA ALA A 287 6.26 7.29 19.02
C ALA A 287 5.30 6.11 19.24
N THR A 288 4.15 6.37 19.86
CA THR A 288 3.10 5.38 20.13
C THR A 288 2.46 4.92 18.84
N ASP A 289 2.00 5.84 17.99
CA ASP A 289 1.36 5.53 16.72
C ASP A 289 2.29 4.71 15.81
N ARG A 290 3.56 5.12 15.75
CA ARG A 290 4.56 4.35 15.00
C ARG A 290 4.76 2.94 15.57
N TYR A 291 4.82 2.77 16.89
CA TYR A 291 5.00 1.46 17.53
C TYR A 291 3.81 0.54 17.25
N VAL A 292 2.61 1.07 17.39
CA VAL A 292 1.35 0.34 17.10
C VAL A 292 1.28 -0.04 15.62
N GLY A 293 1.53 0.91 14.72
CA GLY A 293 1.54 0.69 13.28
C GLY A 293 2.57 -0.36 12.86
N GLU A 294 3.81 -0.32 13.40
CA GLU A 294 4.84 -1.32 13.15
C GLU A 294 4.42 -2.71 13.62
N SER A 295 3.90 -2.80 14.84
CA SER A 295 3.44 -4.07 15.43
C SER A 295 2.33 -4.70 14.60
N ALA A 296 1.31 -3.92 14.22
CA ALA A 296 0.19 -4.38 13.43
C ALA A 296 0.60 -4.79 12.00
N CYS A 297 1.47 -3.99 11.33
CA CYS A 297 1.97 -4.32 10.00
C CYS A 297 2.75 -5.63 9.98
N TYR A 298 3.68 -5.84 10.92
CA TYR A 298 4.48 -7.06 10.95
C TYR A 298 3.69 -8.28 11.43
N ARG A 299 2.69 -8.09 12.31
CA ARG A 299 1.76 -9.15 12.68
C ARG A 299 0.97 -9.62 11.46
N ALA A 300 0.30 -8.71 10.75
CA ALA A 300 -0.45 -9.06 9.55
C ALA A 300 0.45 -9.66 8.46
N SER A 301 1.67 -9.15 8.29
CA SER A 301 2.64 -9.70 7.35
C SER A 301 3.01 -11.14 7.69
N LYS A 302 3.19 -11.46 8.96
CA LYS A 302 3.48 -12.81 9.42
C LYS A 302 2.28 -13.74 9.25
N ASP A 303 1.09 -13.28 9.56
CA ASP A 303 -0.14 -14.06 9.40
C ASP A 303 -0.39 -14.39 7.92
N ILE A 304 -0.15 -13.45 7.00
CA ILE A 304 -0.20 -13.69 5.55
C ILE A 304 0.86 -14.72 5.13
N GLU A 305 2.12 -14.53 5.57
CA GLU A 305 3.23 -15.45 5.26
C GLU A 305 2.93 -16.87 5.73
N ASP A 306 2.45 -17.03 6.96
CA ASP A 306 2.08 -18.35 7.50
C ASP A 306 0.94 -18.96 6.68
N ARG A 307 -0.03 -18.18 6.26
CA ARG A 307 -1.13 -18.67 5.45
C ARG A 307 -0.70 -19.09 4.05
N VAL A 308 0.19 -18.35 3.42
CA VAL A 308 0.80 -18.69 2.14
C VAL A 308 1.58 -20.02 2.27
N ASN A 309 2.40 -20.14 3.31
CA ASN A 309 3.20 -21.35 3.55
C ASN A 309 2.31 -22.58 3.76
N ILE A 310 1.26 -22.50 4.60
CA ILE A 310 0.30 -23.59 4.83
C ILE A 310 -0.35 -24.02 3.50
N ARG A 311 -0.73 -23.07 2.65
CA ARG A 311 -1.31 -23.38 1.34
C ARG A 311 -0.31 -24.06 0.41
N HIS A 312 0.92 -23.58 0.40
CA HIS A 312 2.00 -24.16 -0.40
C HIS A 312 2.30 -25.62 0.05
N GLU A 313 2.44 -25.86 1.35
CA GLU A 313 2.63 -27.17 1.93
C GLU A 313 1.45 -28.12 1.65
N SER A 314 0.24 -27.56 1.47
CA SER A 314 -0.96 -28.31 1.08
C SER A 314 -1.03 -28.63 -0.43
N GLY A 315 0.03 -28.35 -1.21
CA GLY A 315 0.15 -28.69 -2.62
C GLY A 315 -0.44 -27.67 -3.60
N ASN A 316 -0.77 -26.44 -3.14
CA ASN A 316 -1.15 -25.37 -4.06
C ASN A 316 0.08 -24.86 -4.83
N SER A 317 -0.13 -24.39 -6.07
CA SER A 317 0.91 -23.69 -6.80
C SER A 317 1.36 -22.42 -6.06
N PHE A 318 2.57 -21.93 -6.33
CA PHE A 318 3.06 -20.67 -5.78
C PHE A 318 2.03 -19.53 -6.01
N GLN A 319 1.54 -19.41 -7.24
CA GLN A 319 0.56 -18.39 -7.60
C GLN A 319 -0.72 -18.46 -6.77
N ASP A 320 -1.31 -19.68 -6.65
CA ASP A 320 -2.55 -19.86 -5.89
C ASP A 320 -2.35 -19.64 -4.39
N ALA A 321 -1.21 -20.07 -3.84
CA ALA A 321 -0.89 -19.87 -2.43
C ALA A 321 -0.77 -18.40 -2.10
N GLU A 322 -0.01 -17.64 -2.88
CA GLU A 322 0.17 -16.19 -2.72
C GLU A 322 -1.16 -15.44 -2.87
N LEU A 323 -1.89 -15.67 -3.97
CA LEU A 323 -3.15 -14.96 -4.24
C LEU A 323 -4.20 -15.19 -3.16
N LYS A 324 -4.42 -16.46 -2.79
CA LYS A 324 -5.43 -16.80 -1.78
C LYS A 324 -4.98 -16.49 -0.36
N GLY A 325 -3.67 -16.56 -0.09
CA GLY A 325 -3.11 -16.15 1.19
C GLY A 325 -3.38 -14.68 1.48
N VAL A 326 -3.08 -13.80 0.53
CA VAL A 326 -3.34 -12.35 0.66
C VAL A 326 -4.85 -12.05 0.64
N GLU A 327 -5.65 -12.76 -0.18
CA GLU A 327 -7.09 -12.53 -0.27
C GLU A 327 -7.82 -12.74 1.07
N GLU A 328 -7.32 -13.60 1.94
CA GLU A 328 -7.89 -13.79 3.28
C GLU A 328 -7.76 -12.56 4.16
N TYR A 329 -6.70 -11.74 3.97
CA TYR A 329 -6.35 -10.56 4.79
C TYR A 329 -6.63 -9.22 4.11
N VAL A 330 -7.56 -9.17 3.15
CA VAL A 330 -7.95 -7.92 2.45
C VAL A 330 -8.45 -6.84 3.40
N ILE A 331 -9.13 -7.23 4.47
CA ILE A 331 -9.68 -6.32 5.49
C ILE A 331 -8.52 -5.69 6.24
N GLU A 332 -7.61 -6.49 6.74
CA GLU A 332 -6.42 -6.08 7.48
C GLU A 332 -5.51 -5.19 6.64
N CYS A 333 -5.26 -5.55 5.37
CA CYS A 333 -4.52 -4.71 4.44
C CYS A 333 -5.15 -3.32 4.26
N SER A 334 -6.49 -3.25 4.21
CA SER A 334 -7.22 -2.00 4.09
C SER A 334 -7.17 -1.17 5.37
N ILE A 335 -7.34 -1.79 6.54
CA ILE A 335 -7.22 -1.16 7.86
C ILE A 335 -5.82 -0.55 8.02
N LEU A 336 -4.78 -1.34 7.80
CA LEU A 336 -3.40 -0.92 7.95
C LEU A 336 -3.03 0.23 7.01
N LYS A 337 -3.50 0.17 5.74
CA LYS A 337 -3.30 1.27 4.79
C LYS A 337 -3.88 2.58 5.30
N VAL A 338 -5.08 2.54 5.87
CA VAL A 338 -5.74 3.73 6.40
C VAL A 338 -4.99 4.24 7.63
N ALA A 339 -4.87 3.42 8.68
CA ALA A 339 -4.29 3.81 9.95
C ALA A 339 -2.86 4.35 9.76
N VAL A 340 -1.96 3.55 9.20
CA VAL A 340 -0.54 3.90 9.14
C VAL A 340 -0.25 5.07 8.18
N SER A 341 -1.04 5.24 7.10
CA SER A 341 -0.90 6.42 6.23
C SER A 341 -1.39 7.72 6.87
N GLU A 342 -2.41 7.66 7.73
CA GLU A 342 -2.89 8.81 8.50
C GLU A 342 -1.91 9.15 9.62
N ASP A 343 -1.40 8.16 10.35
CA ASP A 343 -0.37 8.34 11.37
C ASP A 343 0.92 8.94 10.77
N CYS A 344 1.30 8.52 9.57
CA CYS A 344 2.45 9.08 8.85
C CYS A 344 2.22 10.57 8.52
N GLN A 345 1.03 10.94 8.05
CA GLN A 345 0.69 12.33 7.78
C GLN A 345 0.66 13.15 9.08
N ASN A 346 0.07 12.61 10.15
CA ASN A 346 0.00 13.26 11.45
C ASN A 346 1.41 13.47 12.04
N ALA A 347 2.27 12.45 11.98
CA ALA A 347 3.66 12.58 12.42
C ALA A 347 4.42 13.65 11.64
N ALA A 348 4.22 13.74 10.32
CA ALA A 348 4.85 14.75 9.48
C ALA A 348 4.34 16.17 9.81
N ASP A 349 3.05 16.32 10.10
CA ASP A 349 2.43 17.57 10.51
C ASP A 349 2.98 18.06 11.87
N GLU A 350 3.02 17.16 12.85
CA GLU A 350 3.63 17.45 14.15
C GLU A 350 5.14 17.69 14.06
N GLY A 351 5.82 17.07 13.11
CA GLY A 351 7.23 17.36 12.80
C GLY A 351 7.42 18.82 12.40
N ILE A 352 6.59 19.34 11.48
CA ILE A 352 6.60 20.76 11.11
C ILE A 352 6.32 21.62 12.35
N GLN A 353 5.32 21.28 13.14
CA GLN A 353 4.89 22.05 14.31
C GLN A 353 6.00 22.13 15.38
N ILE A 354 6.71 21.02 15.64
CA ILE A 354 7.84 20.97 16.60
C ILE A 354 9.00 21.86 16.14
N PHE A 355 9.30 21.86 14.83
CA PHE A 355 10.32 22.70 14.23
C PHE A 355 9.91 24.19 14.14
N GLY A 356 8.61 24.51 14.25
CA GLY A 356 8.09 25.86 14.11
C GLY A 356 8.41 26.46 12.74
N GLY A 357 8.85 27.71 12.68
CA GLY A 357 9.20 28.37 11.41
C GLY A 357 10.25 27.60 10.58
N MET A 358 11.19 26.92 11.23
CA MET A 358 12.16 26.05 10.54
C MET A 358 11.52 24.81 9.90
N GLY A 359 10.44 24.29 10.46
CA GLY A 359 9.67 23.19 9.87
C GLY A 359 8.93 23.58 8.60
N PHE A 360 8.55 24.85 8.46
CA PHE A 360 7.91 25.40 7.27
C PHE A 360 8.92 25.83 6.19
N SER A 361 10.20 25.99 6.55
CA SER A 361 11.28 26.29 5.61
C SER A 361 11.76 25.03 4.89
N ALA A 362 12.08 25.15 3.60
CA ALA A 362 12.71 24.11 2.82
C ALA A 362 14.17 23.81 3.23
N ASP A 363 14.72 24.54 4.20
CA ASP A 363 16.07 24.31 4.76
C ASP A 363 16.09 23.07 5.67
N THR A 364 14.92 22.55 6.06
CA THR A 364 14.79 21.33 6.87
C THR A 364 13.94 20.29 6.14
N PRO A 365 14.07 19.00 6.50
CA PRO A 365 13.36 17.94 5.79
C PRO A 365 11.88 17.81 6.17
N MET A 366 11.33 18.66 7.05
CA MET A 366 9.98 18.49 7.59
C MET A 366 8.90 18.83 6.57
N GLU A 367 9.06 19.94 5.81
CA GLU A 367 8.07 20.33 4.83
C GLU A 367 7.97 19.31 3.67
N SER A 368 9.11 18.77 3.21
CA SER A 368 9.11 17.73 2.18
C SER A 368 8.51 16.41 2.68
N ALA A 369 8.77 16.02 3.91
CA ALA A 369 8.16 14.84 4.53
C ALA A 369 6.64 14.97 4.59
N TRP A 370 6.12 16.16 4.93
CA TRP A 370 4.68 16.44 4.95
C TRP A 370 4.05 16.35 3.56
N ARG A 371 4.70 16.94 2.54
CA ARG A 371 4.21 16.91 1.16
C ARG A 371 4.21 15.48 0.61
N ASP A 372 5.25 14.72 0.87
CA ASP A 372 5.40 13.34 0.41
C ASP A 372 4.39 12.40 1.09
N ALA A 373 4.15 12.56 2.40
CA ALA A 373 3.19 11.74 3.14
C ALA A 373 1.75 11.89 2.60
N ARG A 374 1.39 13.07 2.05
CA ARG A 374 0.00 13.38 1.69
C ARG A 374 -0.59 12.45 0.63
N ILE A 375 0.19 11.97 -0.31
CA ILE A 375 -0.29 11.10 -1.38
C ILE A 375 -0.68 9.71 -0.88
N ALA A 376 -0.09 9.24 0.24
CA ALA A 376 -0.36 7.93 0.81
C ALA A 376 -1.84 7.71 1.18
N ARG A 377 -2.58 8.77 1.44
CA ARG A 377 -4.02 8.74 1.73
C ARG A 377 -4.89 8.69 0.48
N ILE A 378 -4.31 8.83 -0.72
CA ILE A 378 -5.04 8.98 -2.00
C ILE A 378 -4.89 7.74 -2.86
N TYR A 379 -3.65 7.34 -3.19
CA TYR A 379 -3.43 6.18 -4.06
C TYR A 379 -3.63 4.83 -3.33
N GLU A 380 -3.61 3.72 -4.06
CA GLU A 380 -3.95 2.37 -3.58
C GLU A 380 -5.41 2.27 -3.04
N GLY A 381 -6.30 3.09 -3.61
CA GLY A 381 -7.63 3.38 -3.10
C GLY A 381 -7.58 4.43 -2.01
N THR A 382 -8.44 5.47 -2.10
CA THR A 382 -8.49 6.51 -1.07
C THR A 382 -8.78 5.90 0.31
N ASN A 383 -8.43 6.61 1.38
CA ASN A 383 -8.70 6.14 2.73
C ASN A 383 -10.21 5.92 2.98
N GLU A 384 -11.06 6.73 2.35
CA GLU A 384 -12.53 6.56 2.39
C GLU A 384 -12.95 5.24 1.70
N ILE A 385 -12.39 4.93 0.53
CA ILE A 385 -12.67 3.66 -0.17
C ILE A 385 -12.23 2.46 0.68
N ASN A 386 -11.04 2.53 1.29
CA ASN A 386 -10.54 1.45 2.15
C ASN A 386 -11.38 1.28 3.43
N ARG A 387 -11.87 2.39 4.03
CA ARG A 387 -12.82 2.33 5.16
C ARG A 387 -14.11 1.61 4.76
N MET A 388 -14.72 2.02 3.67
CA MET A 388 -15.95 1.38 3.18
C MET A 388 -15.72 -0.08 2.79
N LEU A 389 -14.55 -0.39 2.21
CA LEU A 389 -14.18 -1.75 1.82
C LEU A 389 -14.06 -2.67 3.03
N SER A 390 -13.40 -2.25 4.12
CA SER A 390 -13.18 -3.07 5.31
C SER A 390 -14.49 -3.53 5.94
N VAL A 391 -15.43 -2.61 6.21
CA VAL A 391 -16.74 -2.93 6.76
C VAL A 391 -17.60 -3.69 5.75
N GLY A 392 -17.61 -3.26 4.49
CA GLY A 392 -18.36 -3.93 3.42
C GLY A 392 -17.95 -5.40 3.23
N MET A 393 -16.66 -5.70 3.36
CA MET A 393 -16.14 -7.08 3.27
C MET A 393 -16.53 -7.93 4.48
N ILE A 394 -16.54 -7.37 5.71
CA ILE A 394 -17.02 -8.05 6.91
C ILE A 394 -18.49 -8.43 6.72
N ILE A 395 -19.33 -7.47 6.33
CA ILE A 395 -20.77 -7.70 6.10
C ILE A 395 -20.96 -8.76 5.01
N LYS A 396 -20.22 -8.68 3.91
CA LYS A 396 -20.30 -9.66 2.81
C LYS A 396 -19.88 -11.07 3.25
N LYS A 397 -18.82 -11.19 4.07
CA LYS A 397 -18.40 -12.48 4.66
C LYS A 397 -19.50 -13.04 5.59
N ALA A 398 -20.13 -12.19 6.39
CA ALA A 398 -21.23 -12.57 7.27
C ALA A 398 -22.45 -13.04 6.48
N MET A 399 -22.88 -12.30 5.46
CA MET A 399 -24.02 -12.68 4.60
C MET A 399 -23.79 -14.00 3.85
N LYS A 400 -22.55 -14.37 3.57
CA LYS A 400 -22.18 -15.64 2.94
C LYS A 400 -21.98 -16.79 3.93
N GLY A 401 -22.13 -16.54 5.22
CA GLY A 401 -21.89 -17.54 6.27
C GLY A 401 -20.41 -17.86 6.49
N HIS A 402 -19.49 -17.05 5.95
CA HIS A 402 -18.05 -17.23 6.14
C HIS A 402 -17.55 -16.59 7.45
N LEU A 403 -18.34 -15.74 8.07
CA LEU A 403 -18.09 -15.10 9.35
C LEU A 403 -19.41 -15.02 10.12
N ASP A 404 -19.44 -15.55 11.31
CA ASP A 404 -20.60 -15.39 12.20
C ASP A 404 -20.54 -14.00 12.86
N LEU A 405 -21.27 -13.05 12.29
CA LEU A 405 -21.46 -11.70 12.82
C LEU A 405 -22.84 -11.56 13.49
N ILE A 406 -23.80 -12.37 13.08
CA ILE A 406 -25.21 -12.22 13.48
C ILE A 406 -25.41 -12.71 14.91
N THR A 407 -24.87 -13.87 15.25
CA THR A 407 -24.99 -14.45 16.59
C THR A 407 -24.43 -13.50 17.66
N PRO A 408 -23.15 -13.04 17.60
CA PRO A 408 -22.66 -12.13 18.62
C PRO A 408 -23.34 -10.74 18.60
N ALA A 409 -23.84 -10.27 17.45
CA ALA A 409 -24.61 -9.02 17.41
C ALA A 409 -25.98 -9.18 18.10
N THR A 410 -26.63 -10.35 18.00
CA THR A 410 -27.87 -10.65 18.69
C THR A 410 -27.65 -10.76 20.21
N GLU A 411 -26.59 -11.48 20.62
CA GLU A 411 -26.20 -11.59 22.03
C GLU A 411 -25.97 -10.21 22.68
N VAL A 412 -25.28 -9.30 21.99
CA VAL A 412 -25.09 -7.91 22.45
C VAL A 412 -26.44 -7.17 22.56
N SER A 413 -27.33 -7.37 21.58
CA SER A 413 -28.66 -6.76 21.62
C SER A 413 -29.48 -7.25 22.83
N ASP A 414 -29.42 -8.54 23.14
CA ASP A 414 -30.10 -9.13 24.28
C ASP A 414 -29.50 -8.67 25.63
N GLU A 415 -28.16 -8.56 25.68
CA GLU A 415 -27.44 -8.02 26.84
C GLU A 415 -27.88 -6.57 27.16
N LEU A 416 -28.12 -5.75 26.15
CA LEU A 416 -28.59 -4.36 26.33
C LEU A 416 -29.99 -4.27 26.93
N LEU A 417 -30.81 -5.30 26.77
CA LEU A 417 -32.15 -5.38 27.37
C LEU A 417 -32.12 -5.95 28.80
N GLY A 418 -30.98 -6.49 29.21
CA GLY A 418 -30.79 -7.10 30.54
C GLY A 418 -30.33 -6.10 31.61
N ILE A 419 -29.99 -6.64 32.77
CA ILE A 419 -29.39 -5.85 33.87
C ILE A 419 -27.93 -5.62 33.55
N PRO A 420 -27.42 -4.36 33.54
CA PRO A 420 -26.00 -4.09 33.28
C PRO A 420 -25.11 -4.86 34.25
N SER A 421 -24.16 -5.60 33.73
CA SER A 421 -23.08 -6.21 34.50
C SER A 421 -21.83 -5.37 34.42
N PHE A 422 -21.21 -5.11 35.55
CA PHE A 422 -19.94 -4.38 35.62
C PHE A 422 -18.81 -5.39 35.83
N GLU A 423 -18.01 -5.59 34.79
CA GLU A 423 -16.78 -6.40 34.89
C GLU A 423 -15.70 -5.58 35.61
N VAL A 424 -15.20 -6.09 36.74
CA VAL A 424 -14.13 -5.43 37.48
C VAL A 424 -12.78 -5.96 37.02
N PRO A 425 -11.83 -5.10 36.61
CA PRO A 425 -10.53 -5.55 36.15
C PRO A 425 -9.72 -6.18 37.31
N ASP A 426 -9.09 -7.30 37.04
CA ASP A 426 -8.10 -7.91 37.93
C ASP A 426 -6.75 -7.21 37.73
N LEU A 427 -6.49 -6.19 38.53
CA LEU A 427 -5.29 -5.36 38.43
C LEU A 427 -3.97 -6.12 38.68
N SER A 428 -4.03 -7.37 39.12
CA SER A 428 -2.84 -8.25 39.21
C SER A 428 -2.42 -8.80 37.84
N LYS A 429 -3.29 -8.72 36.83
CA LYS A 429 -3.03 -9.18 35.46
C LYS A 429 -2.72 -8.00 34.53
N LEU A 430 -1.66 -8.14 33.78
CA LEU A 430 -1.26 -7.16 32.78
C LEU A 430 -2.38 -6.94 31.74
N PHE A 431 -2.65 -5.67 31.45
CA PHE A 431 -3.69 -5.24 30.49
C PHE A 431 -5.10 -5.72 30.80
N SER A 432 -5.44 -5.96 32.05
CA SER A 432 -6.78 -6.44 32.44
C SER A 432 -7.87 -5.40 32.15
N GLN A 433 -7.59 -4.14 32.43
CA GLN A 433 -8.53 -3.04 32.16
C GLN A 433 -8.67 -2.78 30.65
N GLU A 434 -7.57 -2.76 29.92
CA GLU A 434 -7.53 -2.54 28.49
C GLU A 434 -8.26 -3.66 27.73
N LYS A 435 -8.14 -4.91 28.17
CA LYS A 435 -8.88 -6.04 27.59
C LYS A 435 -10.39 -5.91 27.78
N ILE A 436 -10.86 -5.37 28.92
CA ILE A 436 -12.27 -5.09 29.13
C ILE A 436 -12.74 -3.97 28.19
N ILE A 437 -11.97 -2.91 28.05
CA ILE A 437 -12.26 -1.81 27.13
C ILE A 437 -12.37 -2.34 25.71
N LEU A 438 -11.38 -3.11 25.25
CA LEU A 438 -11.36 -3.69 23.91
C LEU A 438 -12.57 -4.61 23.66
N LYS A 439 -12.91 -5.47 24.63
CA LYS A 439 -14.12 -6.30 24.59
C LYS A 439 -15.39 -5.45 24.41
N ASN A 440 -15.50 -4.34 25.14
CA ASN A 440 -16.65 -3.45 25.04
C ASN A 440 -16.68 -2.68 23.71
N LEU A 441 -15.52 -2.25 23.18
CA LEU A 441 -15.44 -1.65 21.84
C LEU A 441 -15.88 -2.63 20.74
N LYS A 442 -15.53 -3.92 20.84
CA LYS A 442 -16.03 -4.97 19.94
C LYS A 442 -17.55 -5.09 20.00
N LYS A 443 -18.17 -5.00 21.20
CA LYS A 443 -19.63 -4.97 21.35
C LYS A 443 -20.26 -3.73 20.71
N VAL A 444 -19.65 -2.56 20.87
CA VAL A 444 -20.10 -1.30 20.21
C VAL A 444 -20.09 -1.46 18.69
N PHE A 445 -19.01 -2.03 18.13
CA PHE A 445 -18.93 -2.33 16.71
C PHE A 445 -20.06 -3.25 16.25
N LEU A 446 -20.28 -4.37 16.95
CA LEU A 446 -21.35 -5.35 16.64
C LEU A 446 -22.74 -4.70 16.70
N MET A 447 -23.01 -3.91 17.72
CA MET A 447 -24.26 -3.19 17.88
C MET A 447 -24.52 -2.22 16.72
N LEU A 448 -23.55 -1.42 16.37
CA LEU A 448 -23.69 -0.42 15.29
C LEU A 448 -23.80 -1.07 13.91
N ALA A 449 -22.97 -2.10 13.63
CA ALA A 449 -23.03 -2.86 12.40
C ALA A 449 -24.38 -3.59 12.26
N GLY A 450 -24.85 -4.27 13.33
CA GLY A 450 -26.15 -4.94 13.38
C GLY A 450 -27.33 -3.98 13.20
N ALA A 451 -27.33 -2.84 13.89
CA ALA A 451 -28.35 -1.81 13.74
C ALA A 451 -28.37 -1.22 12.32
N GLY A 452 -27.19 -0.99 11.74
CA GLY A 452 -27.03 -0.53 10.36
C GLY A 452 -27.64 -1.51 9.35
N ILE A 453 -27.30 -2.79 9.46
CA ILE A 453 -27.85 -3.86 8.61
C ILE A 453 -29.36 -3.94 8.77
N LYS A 454 -29.86 -3.97 10.00
CA LYS A 454 -31.32 -4.07 10.31
C LYS A 454 -32.09 -2.87 9.74
N LYS A 455 -31.53 -1.65 9.83
CA LYS A 455 -32.22 -0.42 9.41
C LYS A 455 -32.17 -0.19 7.90
N PHE A 456 -31.05 -0.47 7.26
CA PHE A 456 -30.81 -0.06 5.88
C PHE A 456 -30.71 -1.24 4.88
N GLY A 457 -30.48 -2.47 5.36
CA GLY A 457 -30.33 -3.66 4.50
C GLY A 457 -29.29 -3.43 3.38
N GLU A 458 -29.67 -3.80 2.16
CA GLU A 458 -28.81 -3.60 0.96
C GLU A 458 -28.49 -2.13 0.64
N LYS A 459 -29.24 -1.18 1.18
CA LYS A 459 -28.99 0.25 0.98
C LYS A 459 -27.91 0.80 1.92
N LEU A 460 -27.37 0.00 2.85
CA LEU A 460 -26.37 0.45 3.81
C LEU A 460 -25.11 1.02 3.11
N GLU A 461 -24.71 0.47 1.97
CA GLU A 461 -23.58 0.98 1.18
C GLU A 461 -23.74 2.44 0.71
N LYS A 462 -25.00 2.94 0.64
CA LYS A 462 -25.29 4.35 0.30
C LYS A 462 -25.16 5.29 1.49
N HIS A 463 -25.08 4.76 2.71
CA HIS A 463 -24.93 5.52 3.95
C HIS A 463 -23.47 5.61 4.38
N GLN A 464 -22.63 6.22 3.51
CA GLN A 464 -21.18 6.24 3.63
C GLN A 464 -20.68 6.82 4.94
N GLN A 465 -21.34 7.84 5.50
CA GLN A 465 -20.97 8.42 6.80
C GLN A 465 -21.04 7.40 7.93
N ILE A 466 -22.08 6.55 7.92
CA ILE A 466 -22.26 5.49 8.91
C ILE A 466 -21.16 4.43 8.73
N LEU A 467 -20.95 4.00 7.49
CA LEU A 467 -19.90 3.00 7.18
C LEU A 467 -18.51 3.49 7.60
N MET A 468 -18.19 4.76 7.33
CA MET A 468 -16.91 5.35 7.73
C MET A 468 -16.74 5.38 9.24
N ALA A 469 -17.76 5.84 10.00
CA ALA A 469 -17.70 5.88 11.45
C ALA A 469 -17.57 4.48 12.07
N VAL A 470 -18.29 3.48 11.53
CA VAL A 470 -18.16 2.07 11.97
C VAL A 470 -16.78 1.52 11.60
N SER A 471 -16.23 1.94 10.46
CA SER A 471 -14.88 1.55 10.06
C SER A 471 -13.80 2.15 10.98
N ASP A 472 -13.96 3.39 11.43
CA ASP A 472 -13.02 3.99 12.38
C ASP A 472 -12.97 3.20 13.69
N ILE A 473 -14.14 2.77 14.21
CA ILE A 473 -14.18 1.88 15.38
C ILE A 473 -13.47 0.53 15.10
N LEU A 474 -13.68 -0.05 13.93
CA LEU A 474 -13.03 -1.30 13.53
C LEU A 474 -11.50 -1.13 13.45
N ILE A 475 -11.03 -0.03 12.88
CA ILE A 475 -9.61 0.31 12.77
C ILE A 475 -8.99 0.42 14.16
N GLU A 476 -9.60 1.17 15.07
CA GLU A 476 -9.11 1.33 16.44
C GLU A 476 -9.08 -0.01 17.19
N ILE A 477 -10.11 -0.83 17.07
CA ILE A 477 -10.14 -2.18 17.67
C ILE A 477 -8.95 -3.01 17.17
N TYR A 478 -8.71 -3.02 15.86
CA TYR A 478 -7.64 -3.82 15.26
C TYR A 478 -6.25 -3.33 15.67
N MET A 479 -6.07 -2.01 15.72
CA MET A 479 -4.77 -1.41 16.06
C MET A 479 -4.42 -1.58 17.55
N VAL A 480 -5.42 -1.64 18.44
CA VAL A 480 -5.21 -1.83 19.89
C VAL A 480 -5.00 -3.31 20.25
N GLU A 481 -5.64 -4.25 19.53
CA GLU A 481 -5.55 -5.71 19.77
C GLU A 481 -4.17 -6.27 19.41
#